data_e1433e8612259017d8ec1a4551541523
#
_entry.id   e1433e8612259017d8ec1a4551541523
#
_cell.length_a   1.000
_cell.length_b   1.000
_cell.length_c   1.000
_cell.angle_alpha   90.00
_cell.angle_beta   90.00
_cell.angle_gamma   90.00
#
_symmetry.space_group_name_H-M   'P 1'
#
loop_
_entity.id
_entity.type
_entity.pdbx_description
1 polymer ?
#
loop_
_entity_poly.entity_id
_entity_poly.type
_entity_poly.pdbx_seq_one_letter_code
_entity_poly.pdbx_strand_id
1 'polypeptide(L)'
;MNSRGEDHYWPVPNFGKSGRLQAIMVREQLFVEASDSETLEQWGFRGYPDFLTPDGASEISRVRDRTVYFLPPATPGKPGAYLKVFHNPGANRPWLQLLHLEKPHSQAEAESRRLLWLAQHHFLAPRVMAWGARMSGIREINSFLLTEELSGLEPMDAWLQQDEESPTAERDSRLKRRFLQRCAEVLSSLHGQGFDHPFPYLRHFFVPSYAHCRDSSFHPAEEIPVAVLDVHCAEIRSSVSPRNRARALTEA
;
A
#
# COMPACT_ATOMS: atom_id res chain seq x y z
N MET A 1 -10.78 4.13 20.64
CA MET A 1 -9.99 3.27 21.53
C MET A 1 -8.52 3.59 21.31
N ASN A 2 -7.82 4.05 22.37
CA ASN A 2 -6.43 4.51 22.24
C ASN A 2 -5.50 3.30 22.28
N SER A 3 -4.99 2.88 21.12
CA SER A 3 -3.79 2.06 21.06
C SER A 3 -2.58 2.99 21.20
N ARG A 4 -2.03 3.11 22.39
CA ARG A 4 -0.73 3.77 22.59
C ARG A 4 0.34 2.85 22.00
N GLY A 5 0.89 3.22 20.85
CA GLY A 5 2.12 2.62 20.35
C GLY A 5 3.22 2.85 21.39
N GLU A 6 3.80 1.79 21.91
CA GLU A 6 4.95 1.88 22.79
C GLU A 6 6.17 2.23 21.95
N ASP A 7 6.70 3.43 22.16
CA ASP A 7 7.97 3.85 21.55
C ASP A 7 9.14 3.21 22.34
N HIS A 8 9.73 2.17 21.79
CA HIS A 8 10.94 1.56 22.37
C HIS A 8 12.20 2.23 21.83
N TYR A 9 13.01 2.80 22.71
CA TYR A 9 14.29 3.42 22.38
C TYR A 9 15.44 2.49 22.77
N TRP A 10 16.24 2.07 21.79
CA TRP A 10 17.42 1.26 22.00
C TRP A 10 18.69 2.03 21.63
N PRO A 11 19.68 2.14 22.53
CA PRO A 11 20.97 2.73 22.17
C PRO A 11 21.76 1.75 21.29
N VAL A 12 22.11 2.17 20.08
CA VAL A 12 23.03 1.44 19.20
C VAL A 12 24.41 2.09 19.30
N PRO A 13 25.49 1.35 19.68
CA PRO A 13 26.83 1.91 19.73
C PRO A 13 27.33 2.24 18.32
N ASN A 14 27.77 3.49 18.12
CA ASN A 14 28.42 3.94 16.90
C ASN A 14 29.85 4.40 17.23
N PHE A 15 30.84 3.80 16.59
CA PHE A 15 32.24 4.19 16.73
C PHE A 15 32.58 5.30 15.73
N GLY A 16 32.44 6.56 16.14
CA GLY A 16 32.91 7.69 15.35
C GLY A 16 34.43 7.74 15.32
N LYS A 17 35.01 8.42 14.31
CA LYS A 17 36.48 8.60 14.11
C LYS A 17 37.21 9.24 15.28
N SER A 18 36.52 9.71 16.31
CA SER A 18 37.09 10.37 17.51
C SER A 18 37.11 9.48 18.77
N GLY A 19 36.77 8.18 18.66
CA GLY A 19 36.77 7.27 19.80
C GLY A 19 35.73 7.56 20.90
N ARG A 20 34.86 8.56 20.74
CA ARG A 20 33.73 8.81 21.62
C ARG A 20 32.51 7.98 21.14
N LEU A 21 32.01 7.12 22.01
CA LEU A 21 30.70 6.45 21.82
C LEU A 21 29.61 7.52 21.79
N GLN A 22 29.06 7.79 20.63
CA GLN A 22 27.79 8.51 20.51
C GLN A 22 26.68 7.47 20.47
N ALA A 23 25.82 7.46 21.47
CA ALA A 23 24.59 6.66 21.43
C ALA A 23 23.65 7.28 20.37
N ILE A 24 23.48 6.57 19.26
CA ILE A 24 22.46 6.93 18.27
C ILE A 24 21.15 6.35 18.79
N MET A 25 20.20 7.23 19.13
CA MET A 25 18.84 6.81 19.52
C MET A 25 18.11 6.28 18.29
N VAL A 26 17.81 4.99 18.28
CA VAL A 26 16.93 4.37 17.29
C VAL A 26 15.53 4.28 17.89
N ARG A 27 14.56 4.89 17.22
CA ARG A 27 13.14 4.78 17.55
C ARG A 27 12.54 3.64 16.73
N GLU A 28 11.92 2.68 17.38
CA GLU A 28 11.14 1.63 16.76
C GLU A 28 9.66 1.87 17.03
N GLN A 29 8.84 1.73 16.01
CA GLN A 29 7.38 1.81 16.08
C GLN A 29 6.80 0.56 15.44
N LEU A 30 5.79 -0.01 16.09
CA LEU A 30 5.02 -1.13 15.59
C LEU A 30 3.55 -0.85 15.83
N PHE A 31 2.77 -0.90 14.78
CA PHE A 31 1.32 -0.86 14.81
C PHE A 31 0.78 -2.19 14.29
N VAL A 32 -0.16 -2.78 15.02
CA VAL A 32 -0.89 -3.99 14.62
C VAL A 32 -2.37 -3.73 14.84
N GLU A 33 -3.19 -4.04 13.84
CA GLU A 33 -4.64 -4.01 14.00
C GLU A 33 -5.08 -5.15 14.92
N ALA A 34 -5.81 -4.85 15.98
CA ALA A 34 -6.14 -5.79 17.03
C ALA A 34 -6.89 -7.04 16.52
N SER A 35 -7.71 -6.88 15.48
CA SER A 35 -8.46 -7.97 14.83
C SER A 35 -7.56 -8.97 14.10
N ASP A 36 -6.31 -8.61 13.79
CA ASP A 36 -5.40 -9.42 12.98
C ASP A 36 -4.35 -10.15 13.81
N SER A 37 -4.27 -9.92 15.12
CA SER A 37 -3.24 -10.48 15.99
C SER A 37 -3.10 -12.00 15.87
N GLU A 38 -4.21 -12.74 15.85
CA GLU A 38 -4.20 -14.20 15.71
C GLU A 38 -3.66 -14.65 14.35
N THR A 39 -4.05 -13.95 13.27
CA THR A 39 -3.57 -14.23 11.92
C THR A 39 -2.07 -13.95 11.79
N LEU A 40 -1.58 -12.89 12.42
CA LEU A 40 -0.16 -12.56 12.44
C LEU A 40 0.66 -13.61 13.19
N GLU A 41 0.17 -14.11 14.33
CA GLU A 41 0.80 -15.20 15.07
C GLU A 41 0.86 -16.50 14.25
N GLN A 42 -0.19 -16.82 13.47
CA GLN A 42 -0.21 -17.97 12.57
C GLN A 42 0.83 -17.85 11.44
N TRP A 43 1.12 -16.63 10.95
CA TRP A 43 2.22 -16.37 10.02
C TRP A 43 3.59 -16.29 10.70
N GLY A 44 3.66 -16.43 12.03
CA GLY A 44 4.91 -16.40 12.80
C GLY A 44 5.40 -15.01 13.19
N PHE A 45 4.61 -13.95 12.96
CA PHE A 45 4.96 -12.60 13.37
C PHE A 45 4.72 -12.39 14.87
N ARG A 46 5.79 -12.27 15.64
CA ARG A 46 5.77 -12.04 17.08
C ARG A 46 6.34 -10.68 17.46
N GLY A 47 7.13 -10.08 16.59
CA GLY A 47 7.76 -8.79 16.82
C GLY A 47 8.26 -8.15 15.53
N TYR A 48 8.74 -6.94 15.65
CA TYR A 48 9.20 -6.15 14.50
C TYR A 48 10.20 -6.88 13.57
N PRO A 49 11.21 -7.64 14.07
CA PRO A 49 12.18 -8.30 13.20
C PRO A 49 11.56 -9.33 12.24
N ASP A 50 10.48 -10.01 12.67
CA ASP A 50 9.87 -11.08 11.88
C ASP A 50 9.26 -10.54 10.58
N PHE A 51 8.78 -9.29 10.59
CA PHE A 51 8.28 -8.64 9.37
C PHE A 51 9.38 -8.28 8.36
N LEU A 52 10.63 -8.20 8.79
CA LEU A 52 11.74 -7.87 7.88
C LEU A 52 12.24 -9.10 7.12
N THR A 53 12.06 -10.29 7.68
CA THR A 53 12.49 -11.58 7.13
C THR A 53 11.37 -12.61 7.32
N PRO A 54 10.25 -12.50 6.57
CA PRO A 54 9.08 -13.34 6.79
C PRO A 54 9.34 -14.79 6.37
N ASP A 55 9.15 -15.73 7.29
CA ASP A 55 9.22 -17.16 7.01
C ASP A 55 7.99 -17.62 6.21
N GLY A 56 8.20 -18.51 5.24
CA GLY A 56 7.12 -19.09 4.43
C GLY A 56 6.44 -18.13 3.43
N ALA A 57 6.91 -16.89 3.33
CA ALA A 57 6.41 -15.93 2.34
C ALA A 57 7.08 -16.11 0.98
N SER A 58 6.33 -15.85 -0.10
CA SER A 58 6.85 -15.86 -1.47
C SER A 58 7.28 -14.44 -1.86
N GLU A 59 8.54 -14.26 -2.28
CA GLU A 59 8.98 -12.99 -2.84
C GLU A 59 8.34 -12.76 -4.21
N ILE A 60 7.58 -11.67 -4.34
CA ILE A 60 6.88 -11.31 -5.59
C ILE A 60 7.69 -10.30 -6.40
N SER A 61 8.34 -9.35 -5.72
CA SER A 61 9.09 -8.29 -6.38
C SER A 61 10.19 -7.77 -5.47
N ARG A 62 11.34 -7.48 -6.07
CA ARG A 62 12.44 -6.81 -5.40
C ARG A 62 12.98 -5.69 -6.26
N VAL A 63 13.02 -4.50 -5.68
CA VAL A 63 13.73 -3.34 -6.23
C VAL A 63 14.79 -2.89 -5.22
N ARG A 64 15.63 -1.94 -5.59
CA ARG A 64 16.83 -1.56 -4.82
C ARG A 64 16.60 -1.37 -3.30
N ASP A 65 15.51 -0.73 -2.92
CA ASP A 65 15.19 -0.31 -1.55
C ASP A 65 13.90 -0.91 -1.00
N ARG A 66 13.27 -1.83 -1.75
CA ARG A 66 11.98 -2.42 -1.37
C ARG A 66 11.87 -3.86 -1.85
N THR A 67 11.33 -4.71 -0.98
CA THR A 67 10.91 -6.09 -1.34
C THR A 67 9.42 -6.24 -1.01
N VAL A 68 8.70 -6.93 -1.88
CA VAL A 68 7.29 -7.28 -1.68
C VAL A 68 7.18 -8.79 -1.59
N TYR A 69 6.55 -9.25 -0.52
CA TYR A 69 6.25 -10.66 -0.27
C TYR A 69 4.75 -10.91 -0.30
N PHE A 70 4.36 -12.08 -0.75
CA PHE A 70 3.00 -12.60 -0.60
C PHE A 70 2.99 -13.65 0.51
N LEU A 71 2.04 -13.51 1.42
CA LEU A 71 1.73 -14.43 2.49
C LEU A 71 0.44 -15.14 2.12
N PRO A 72 0.47 -16.48 1.94
CA PRO A 72 -0.75 -17.22 1.64
C PRO A 72 -1.72 -17.15 2.82
N PRO A 73 -3.03 -17.39 2.59
CA PRO A 73 -4.01 -17.42 3.67
C PRO A 73 -3.56 -18.26 4.85
N ALA A 74 -3.56 -17.70 6.06
CA ALA A 74 -3.25 -18.43 7.29
C ALA A 74 -4.32 -19.48 7.60
N THR A 75 -5.57 -19.20 7.20
CA THR A 75 -6.72 -20.10 7.37
C THR A 75 -7.42 -20.26 6.03
N PRO A 76 -7.84 -21.48 5.62
CA PRO A 76 -8.60 -21.69 4.40
C PRO A 76 -9.85 -20.79 4.32
N GLY A 77 -10.08 -20.18 3.16
CA GLY A 77 -11.21 -19.29 2.91
C GLY A 77 -11.02 -17.85 3.42
N LYS A 78 -9.89 -17.53 4.02
CA LYS A 78 -9.50 -16.14 4.33
C LYS A 78 -8.59 -15.58 3.22
N PRO A 79 -8.51 -14.25 3.05
CA PRO A 79 -7.55 -13.65 2.13
C PRO A 79 -6.11 -13.87 2.62
N GLY A 80 -5.17 -13.86 1.66
CA GLY A 80 -3.75 -13.72 1.94
C GLY A 80 -3.38 -12.27 2.30
N ALA A 81 -2.08 -11.98 2.28
CA ALA A 81 -1.60 -10.63 2.54
C ALA A 81 -0.34 -10.30 1.71
N TYR A 82 -0.12 -9.02 1.49
CA TYR A 82 1.10 -8.49 0.89
C TYR A 82 1.90 -7.74 1.92
N LEU A 83 3.15 -8.15 2.10
CA LEU A 83 4.12 -7.51 2.99
C LEU A 83 5.15 -6.76 2.16
N LYS A 84 5.15 -5.44 2.28
CA LYS A 84 6.09 -4.54 1.64
C LYS A 84 7.16 -4.14 2.66
N VAL A 85 8.42 -4.51 2.42
CA VAL A 85 9.56 -4.19 3.30
C VAL A 85 10.46 -3.16 2.62
N PHE A 86 10.72 -2.05 3.31
CA PHE A 86 11.60 -0.99 2.84
C PHE A 86 12.97 -1.12 3.50
N HIS A 87 14.02 -1.15 2.67
CA HIS A 87 15.40 -1.37 3.10
C HIS A 87 16.21 -0.07 2.96
N ASN A 88 16.46 0.62 4.07
CA ASN A 88 17.30 1.82 4.13
C ASN A 88 16.95 2.89 3.05
N PRO A 89 15.67 3.25 2.90
CA PRO A 89 15.24 4.20 1.87
C PRO A 89 15.75 5.65 2.11
N GLY A 90 16.36 5.90 3.28
CA GLY A 90 16.85 7.21 3.65
C GLY A 90 15.81 8.09 4.33
N ALA A 91 15.98 9.41 4.25
CA ALA A 91 15.00 10.35 4.79
C ALA A 91 13.94 10.71 3.75
N ASN A 92 12.68 10.57 4.13
CA ASN A 92 11.57 11.02 3.30
C ASN A 92 11.41 12.55 3.46
N ARG A 93 11.54 13.31 2.35
CA ARG A 93 11.51 14.79 2.35
C ARG A 93 12.41 15.44 3.41
N PRO A 94 13.73 15.13 3.43
CA PRO A 94 14.62 15.47 4.53
C PRO A 94 14.68 16.99 4.81
N TRP A 95 14.52 17.84 3.78
CA TRP A 95 14.56 19.29 3.93
C TRP A 95 13.35 19.88 4.67
N LEU A 96 12.14 19.30 4.49
CA LEU A 96 10.93 19.70 5.24
C LEU A 96 11.04 19.29 6.71
N GLN A 97 11.57 18.09 6.95
CA GLN A 97 11.77 17.57 8.30
C GLN A 97 12.88 18.35 9.01
N LEU A 98 13.96 18.72 8.29
CA LEU A 98 15.05 19.52 8.84
C LEU A 98 14.59 20.93 9.24
N LEU A 99 13.66 21.52 8.50
CA LEU A 99 13.04 22.81 8.82
C LEU A 99 11.92 22.69 9.86
N HIS A 100 11.71 21.51 10.45
CA HIS A 100 10.62 21.21 11.39
C HIS A 100 9.20 21.51 10.85
N LEU A 101 9.05 21.55 9.52
CA LEU A 101 7.76 21.76 8.86
C LEU A 101 6.94 20.45 8.75
N GLU A 102 7.61 19.31 8.82
CA GLU A 102 7.00 17.98 8.84
C GLU A 102 7.64 17.10 9.91
N LYS A 103 6.83 16.28 10.60
CA LYS A 103 7.37 15.27 11.52
C LYS A 103 8.05 14.17 10.72
N PRO A 104 9.22 13.64 11.20
CA PRO A 104 9.83 12.47 10.59
C PRO A 104 8.87 11.29 10.54
N HIS A 105 8.68 10.73 9.35
CA HIS A 105 7.85 9.55 9.13
C HIS A 105 8.53 8.61 8.13
N SER A 106 8.22 7.31 8.24
CA SER A 106 8.72 6.29 7.33
C SER A 106 7.88 6.19 6.06
N GLN A 107 8.40 5.47 5.05
CA GLN A 107 7.66 5.13 3.83
C GLN A 107 6.41 4.32 4.17
N ALA A 108 6.54 3.31 5.04
CA ALA A 108 5.41 2.49 5.47
C ALA A 108 4.34 3.30 6.20
N GLU A 109 4.72 4.20 7.13
CA GLU A 109 3.80 5.09 7.83
C GLU A 109 3.08 6.03 6.86
N ALA A 110 3.81 6.61 5.91
CA ALA A 110 3.22 7.50 4.92
C ALA A 110 2.22 6.79 4.02
N GLU A 111 2.52 5.56 3.57
CA GLU A 111 1.61 4.77 2.74
C GLU A 111 0.41 4.26 3.55
N SER A 112 0.62 3.80 4.79
CA SER A 112 -0.47 3.36 5.67
C SER A 112 -1.49 4.48 5.93
N ARG A 113 -1.02 5.71 6.18
CA ARG A 113 -1.91 6.88 6.37
C ARG A 113 -2.80 7.14 5.16
N ARG A 114 -2.26 6.97 3.94
CA ARG A 114 -3.04 7.15 2.70
C ARG A 114 -4.07 6.04 2.52
N LEU A 115 -3.72 4.79 2.79
CA LEU A 115 -4.67 3.67 2.75
C LEU A 115 -5.79 3.84 3.79
N LEU A 116 -5.45 4.26 5.00
CA LEU A 116 -6.43 4.57 6.04
C LEU A 116 -7.34 5.74 5.64
N TRP A 117 -6.78 6.77 4.99
CA TRP A 117 -7.57 7.87 4.46
C TRP A 117 -8.57 7.39 3.40
N LEU A 118 -8.14 6.52 2.46
CA LEU A 118 -9.03 5.92 1.46
C LEU A 118 -10.19 5.17 2.13
N ALA A 119 -9.90 4.34 3.12
CA ALA A 119 -10.90 3.58 3.85
C ALA A 119 -11.90 4.51 4.59
N GLN A 120 -11.40 5.59 5.23
CA GLN A 120 -12.25 6.59 5.92
C GLN A 120 -13.17 7.36 4.97
N HIS A 121 -12.77 7.49 3.71
CA HIS A 121 -13.55 8.17 2.67
C HIS A 121 -14.32 7.19 1.77
N HIS A 122 -14.47 5.95 2.21
CA HIS A 122 -15.23 4.89 1.55
C HIS A 122 -14.71 4.49 0.16
N PHE A 123 -13.43 4.70 -0.11
CA PHE A 123 -12.78 4.13 -1.28
C PHE A 123 -12.30 2.72 -0.98
N LEU A 124 -12.49 1.81 -1.93
CA LEU A 124 -11.96 0.47 -1.82
C LEU A 124 -10.44 0.50 -2.02
N ALA A 125 -9.70 -0.02 -1.04
CA ALA A 125 -8.26 -0.11 -1.04
C ALA A 125 -7.82 -1.28 -0.14
N PRO A 126 -6.58 -1.78 -0.24
CA PRO A 126 -6.09 -2.80 0.68
C PRO A 126 -6.20 -2.34 2.13
N ARG A 127 -6.75 -3.19 2.98
CA ARG A 127 -6.84 -2.94 4.42
C ARG A 127 -5.46 -3.07 5.05
N VAL A 128 -5.06 -2.09 5.85
CA VAL A 128 -3.81 -2.13 6.62
C VAL A 128 -4.00 -3.07 7.81
N MET A 129 -3.17 -4.12 7.90
CA MET A 129 -3.15 -5.08 9.00
C MET A 129 -2.08 -4.71 10.03
N ALA A 130 -0.89 -4.31 9.54
CA ALA A 130 0.21 -3.86 10.38
C ALA A 130 1.14 -2.94 9.62
N TRP A 131 1.84 -2.07 10.32
CA TRP A 131 2.99 -1.36 9.82
C TRP A 131 4.00 -1.11 10.93
N GLY A 132 5.26 -0.94 10.57
CA GLY A 132 6.28 -0.59 11.53
C GLY A 132 7.46 0.11 10.90
N ALA A 133 8.25 0.80 11.73
CA ALA A 133 9.41 1.56 11.29
C ALA A 133 10.51 1.61 12.34
N ARG A 134 11.76 1.56 11.87
CA ARG A 134 12.94 1.93 12.63
C ARG A 134 13.54 3.19 12.07
N MET A 135 13.63 4.22 12.92
CA MET A 135 14.11 5.54 12.56
C MET A 135 15.35 5.92 13.41
N SER A 136 16.32 6.56 12.77
CA SER A 136 17.44 7.24 13.45
C SER A 136 17.37 8.74 13.16
N GLY A 137 16.84 9.51 14.10
CA GLY A 137 16.47 10.91 13.86
C GLY A 137 15.44 11.02 12.71
N ILE A 138 15.81 11.74 11.64
CA ILE A 138 14.97 11.89 10.42
C ILE A 138 15.18 10.78 9.40
N ARG A 139 16.15 9.90 9.60
CA ARG A 139 16.52 8.86 8.65
C ARG A 139 15.79 7.57 8.96
N GLU A 140 15.10 7.03 7.95
CA GLU A 140 14.55 5.69 8.00
C GLU A 140 15.65 4.64 7.81
N ILE A 141 15.75 3.69 8.75
CA ILE A 141 16.64 2.53 8.65
C ILE A 141 15.96 1.44 7.84
N ASN A 142 14.78 1.08 8.27
CA ASN A 142 13.87 0.16 7.56
C ASN A 142 12.44 0.39 8.05
N SER A 143 11.48 -0.06 7.25
CA SER A 143 10.07 -0.10 7.64
C SER A 143 9.35 -1.22 6.89
N PHE A 144 8.15 -1.54 7.32
CA PHE A 144 7.30 -2.49 6.63
C PHE A 144 5.83 -2.05 6.65
N LEU A 145 5.07 -2.49 5.66
CA LEU A 145 3.63 -2.34 5.56
C LEU A 145 3.02 -3.68 5.16
N LEU A 146 2.11 -4.19 5.97
CA LEU A 146 1.34 -5.40 5.72
C LEU A 146 -0.09 -5.02 5.40
N THR A 147 -0.58 -5.47 4.26
CA THR A 147 -1.94 -5.22 3.80
C THR A 147 -2.64 -6.51 3.40
N GLU A 148 -3.95 -6.56 3.61
CA GLU A 148 -4.78 -7.68 3.20
C GLU A 148 -4.87 -7.76 1.67
N GLU A 149 -4.89 -8.98 1.14
CA GLU A 149 -5.10 -9.25 -0.28
C GLU A 149 -6.51 -8.82 -0.71
N LEU A 150 -6.61 -8.19 -1.88
CA LEU A 150 -7.87 -7.88 -2.54
C LEU A 150 -8.36 -9.10 -3.33
N SER A 151 -8.83 -10.12 -2.63
CA SER A 151 -9.26 -11.39 -3.24
C SER A 151 -10.38 -11.16 -4.26
N GLY A 152 -10.29 -11.82 -5.41
CA GLY A 152 -11.27 -11.71 -6.51
C GLY A 152 -11.15 -10.45 -7.36
N LEU A 153 -10.18 -9.57 -7.06
CA LEU A 153 -9.85 -8.41 -7.89
C LEU A 153 -8.49 -8.60 -8.55
N GLU A 154 -8.31 -8.01 -9.73
CA GLU A 154 -7.04 -7.99 -10.45
C GLU A 154 -6.76 -6.63 -11.07
N PRO A 155 -5.49 -6.31 -11.43
CA PRO A 155 -5.15 -5.05 -12.09
C PRO A 155 -5.91 -4.89 -13.40
N MET A 156 -6.40 -3.67 -13.67
CA MET A 156 -7.17 -3.37 -14.89
C MET A 156 -6.37 -3.60 -16.18
N ASP A 157 -5.05 -3.36 -16.18
CA ASP A 157 -4.21 -3.65 -17.35
C ASP A 157 -4.08 -5.16 -17.60
N ALA A 158 -3.97 -5.99 -16.56
CA ALA A 158 -3.97 -7.44 -16.69
C ALA A 158 -5.32 -7.96 -17.21
N TRP A 159 -6.43 -7.40 -16.73
CA TRP A 159 -7.77 -7.70 -17.23
C TRP A 159 -7.90 -7.38 -18.72
N LEU A 160 -7.40 -6.20 -19.15
CA LEU A 160 -7.40 -5.79 -20.56
C LEU A 160 -6.60 -6.73 -21.45
N GLN A 161 -5.44 -7.16 -20.97
CA GLN A 161 -4.59 -8.12 -21.70
C GLN A 161 -5.31 -9.44 -21.89
N GLN A 162 -5.94 -10.00 -20.85
CA GLN A 162 -6.70 -11.25 -20.93
C GLN A 162 -7.90 -11.13 -21.90
N ASP A 163 -8.60 -9.98 -21.90
CA ASP A 163 -9.69 -9.73 -22.85
C ASP A 163 -9.18 -9.66 -24.30
N GLU A 164 -8.01 -9.06 -24.54
CA GLU A 164 -7.41 -8.97 -25.87
C GLU A 164 -6.87 -10.32 -26.38
N GLU A 165 -6.35 -11.16 -25.50
CA GLU A 165 -5.89 -12.51 -25.82
C GLU A 165 -7.05 -13.51 -26.04
N SER A 166 -8.24 -13.18 -25.56
CA SER A 166 -9.43 -14.02 -25.72
C SER A 166 -9.95 -14.02 -27.16
N PRO A 167 -10.62 -15.11 -27.62
CA PRO A 167 -11.28 -15.15 -28.93
C PRO A 167 -12.21 -13.94 -29.11
N THR A 168 -12.27 -13.38 -30.31
CA THR A 168 -13.04 -12.16 -30.59
C THR A 168 -14.52 -12.29 -30.20
N ALA A 169 -15.10 -13.49 -30.30
CA ALA A 169 -16.47 -13.77 -29.90
C ALA A 169 -16.71 -13.68 -28.38
N GLU A 170 -15.65 -13.76 -27.58
CA GLU A 170 -15.70 -13.71 -26.10
C GLU A 170 -15.37 -12.35 -25.54
N ARG A 171 -14.88 -11.42 -26.36
CA ARG A 171 -14.51 -10.06 -25.92
C ARG A 171 -15.75 -9.27 -25.54
N ASP A 172 -15.73 -8.67 -24.35
CA ASP A 172 -16.83 -7.84 -23.87
C ASP A 172 -16.47 -6.35 -23.89
N SER A 173 -16.67 -5.73 -25.05
CA SER A 173 -16.41 -4.30 -25.23
C SER A 173 -17.30 -3.40 -24.35
N ARG A 174 -18.46 -3.89 -23.90
CA ARG A 174 -19.35 -3.14 -22.99
C ARG A 174 -18.79 -3.17 -21.57
N LEU A 175 -18.36 -4.34 -21.10
CA LEU A 175 -17.78 -4.51 -19.78
C LEU A 175 -16.45 -3.74 -19.68
N LYS A 176 -15.57 -3.85 -20.69
CA LYS A 176 -14.35 -3.07 -20.83
C LYS A 176 -14.60 -1.56 -20.66
N ARG A 177 -15.58 -1.02 -21.40
CA ARG A 177 -15.94 0.40 -21.31
C ARG A 177 -16.46 0.78 -19.92
N ARG A 178 -17.25 -0.06 -19.30
CA ARG A 178 -17.79 0.17 -17.94
C ARG A 178 -16.67 0.20 -16.91
N PHE A 179 -15.70 -0.71 -16.99
CA PHE A 179 -14.55 -0.71 -16.07
C PHE A 179 -13.71 0.56 -16.22
N LEU A 180 -13.38 0.95 -17.44
CA LEU A 180 -12.64 2.19 -17.70
C LEU A 180 -13.42 3.43 -17.21
N GLN A 181 -14.73 3.47 -17.46
CA GLN A 181 -15.57 4.54 -16.94
C GLN A 181 -15.55 4.58 -15.42
N ARG A 182 -15.69 3.41 -14.77
CA ARG A 182 -15.69 3.33 -13.30
C ARG A 182 -14.33 3.74 -12.69
N CYS A 183 -13.22 3.34 -13.30
CA CYS A 183 -11.87 3.81 -12.90
C CYS A 183 -11.78 5.35 -12.99
N ALA A 184 -12.29 5.94 -14.06
CA ALA A 184 -12.29 7.40 -14.23
C ALA A 184 -13.19 8.12 -13.20
N GLU A 185 -14.35 7.55 -12.86
CA GLU A 185 -15.24 8.07 -11.82
C GLU A 185 -14.57 8.03 -10.44
N VAL A 186 -13.91 6.91 -10.10
CA VAL A 186 -13.15 6.77 -8.84
C VAL A 186 -12.04 7.80 -8.78
N LEU A 187 -11.25 7.96 -9.85
CA LEU A 187 -10.18 8.96 -9.91
C LEU A 187 -10.72 10.39 -9.78
N SER A 188 -11.84 10.69 -10.45
CA SER A 188 -12.50 11.99 -10.34
C SER A 188 -12.98 12.27 -8.91
N SER A 189 -13.55 11.27 -8.25
CA SER A 189 -14.00 11.37 -6.84
C SER A 189 -12.83 11.56 -5.89
N LEU A 190 -11.72 10.82 -6.06
CA LEU A 190 -10.47 11.01 -5.30
C LEU A 190 -9.97 12.45 -5.40
N HIS A 191 -9.87 12.98 -6.62
CA HIS A 191 -9.47 14.36 -6.85
C HIS A 191 -10.47 15.36 -6.24
N GLY A 192 -11.76 15.07 -6.28
CA GLY A 192 -12.82 15.89 -5.68
C GLY A 192 -12.65 16.01 -4.17
N GLN A 193 -12.16 14.97 -3.52
CA GLN A 193 -11.92 14.92 -2.08
C GLN A 193 -10.48 15.31 -1.67
N GLY A 194 -9.66 15.77 -2.62
CA GLY A 194 -8.31 16.26 -2.34
C GLY A 194 -7.22 15.19 -2.34
N PHE A 195 -7.52 13.97 -2.77
CA PHE A 195 -6.52 12.92 -2.91
C PHE A 195 -5.85 13.03 -4.29
N ASP A 196 -4.61 13.53 -4.30
CA ASP A 196 -3.81 13.73 -5.51
C ASP A 196 -2.94 12.49 -5.75
N HIS A 197 -3.38 11.62 -6.69
CA HIS A 197 -2.60 10.46 -7.13
C HIS A 197 -1.87 10.84 -8.43
N PRO A 198 -0.56 11.12 -8.38
CA PRO A 198 0.16 11.72 -9.51
C PRO A 198 0.40 10.74 -10.67
N PHE A 199 0.32 9.42 -10.42
CA PHE A 199 0.60 8.36 -11.40
C PHE A 199 -0.50 7.27 -11.34
N PRO A 200 -1.75 7.56 -11.73
CA PRO A 200 -2.85 6.63 -11.63
C PRO A 200 -2.89 5.68 -12.84
N TYR A 201 -1.81 4.89 -13.01
CA TYR A 201 -1.77 3.89 -14.09
C TYR A 201 -2.87 2.85 -13.93
N LEU A 202 -3.36 2.28 -15.03
CA LEU A 202 -4.44 1.26 -15.02
C LEU A 202 -4.12 0.07 -14.12
N ARG A 203 -2.85 -0.32 -13.99
CA ARG A 203 -2.40 -1.36 -13.05
C ARG A 203 -2.61 -1.02 -11.57
N HIS A 204 -2.88 0.24 -11.23
CA HIS A 204 -3.18 0.69 -9.87
C HIS A 204 -4.67 0.66 -9.54
N PHE A 205 -5.52 0.39 -10.53
CA PHE A 205 -6.95 0.16 -10.35
C PHE A 205 -7.23 -1.33 -10.45
N PHE A 206 -7.80 -1.89 -9.40
CA PHE A 206 -8.16 -3.29 -9.35
C PHE A 206 -9.66 -3.43 -9.57
N VAL A 207 -10.03 -4.29 -10.49
CA VAL A 207 -11.41 -4.57 -10.91
C VAL A 207 -11.72 -6.06 -10.67
N PRO A 208 -13.00 -6.48 -10.69
CA PRO A 208 -13.35 -7.90 -10.61
C PRO A 208 -12.56 -8.72 -11.62
N SER A 209 -11.99 -9.85 -11.17
CA SER A 209 -11.09 -10.66 -12.00
C SER A 209 -11.77 -11.14 -13.27
N TYR A 210 -10.99 -11.32 -14.33
CA TYR A 210 -11.49 -11.78 -15.63
C TYR A 210 -12.27 -13.09 -15.49
N ALA A 211 -11.76 -14.03 -14.69
CA ALA A 211 -12.41 -15.28 -14.41
C ALA A 211 -13.77 -15.09 -13.71
N HIS A 212 -13.85 -14.19 -12.73
CA HIS A 212 -15.11 -13.86 -12.04
C HIS A 212 -16.14 -13.23 -12.98
N CYS A 213 -15.70 -12.36 -13.88
CA CYS A 213 -16.59 -11.72 -14.87
C CYS A 213 -17.16 -12.70 -15.89
N ARG A 214 -16.56 -13.87 -16.06
CA ARG A 214 -17.04 -14.96 -16.94
C ARG A 214 -17.95 -15.94 -16.23
N ASP A 215 -18.08 -15.83 -14.92
CA ASP A 215 -19.04 -16.64 -14.18
C ASP A 215 -20.47 -16.17 -14.50
N SER A 216 -21.40 -17.12 -14.68
CA SER A 216 -22.81 -16.84 -14.96
C SER A 216 -23.52 -16.07 -13.84
N SER A 217 -22.93 -16.02 -12.65
CA SER A 217 -23.43 -15.25 -11.51
C SER A 217 -23.02 -13.76 -11.55
N PHE A 218 -22.07 -13.38 -12.40
CA PHE A 218 -21.66 -11.99 -12.53
C PHE A 218 -22.73 -11.14 -13.22
N HIS A 219 -23.28 -10.19 -12.48
CA HIS A 219 -24.27 -9.24 -13.00
C HIS A 219 -23.67 -7.85 -13.15
N PRO A 220 -23.30 -7.45 -14.38
CA PRO A 220 -22.69 -6.13 -14.61
C PRO A 220 -23.64 -4.95 -14.35
N ALA A 221 -24.91 -5.18 -14.00
CA ALA A 221 -25.86 -4.13 -13.61
C ALA A 221 -25.58 -3.56 -12.20
N GLU A 222 -24.92 -4.32 -11.34
CA GLU A 222 -24.51 -3.87 -10.00
C GLU A 222 -23.34 -2.88 -10.05
N GLU A 223 -23.13 -2.19 -8.94
CA GLU A 223 -21.98 -1.28 -8.82
C GLU A 223 -20.66 -2.08 -8.90
N ILE A 224 -19.83 -1.76 -9.90
CA ILE A 224 -18.55 -2.40 -10.12
C ILE A 224 -17.57 -1.91 -9.05
N PRO A 225 -17.05 -2.80 -8.18
CA PRO A 225 -16.02 -2.41 -7.24
C PRO A 225 -14.72 -2.09 -7.97
N VAL A 226 -14.10 -0.96 -7.64
CA VAL A 226 -12.77 -0.57 -8.12
C VAL A 226 -11.93 -0.21 -6.93
N ALA A 227 -10.88 -0.99 -6.69
CA ALA A 227 -9.92 -0.69 -5.63
C ALA A 227 -8.72 0.10 -6.17
N VAL A 228 -8.15 0.94 -5.31
CA VAL A 228 -6.99 1.79 -5.63
C VAL A 228 -5.77 1.30 -4.87
N LEU A 229 -4.68 1.06 -5.59
CA LEU A 229 -3.40 0.59 -5.07
C LEU A 229 -2.27 1.58 -5.38
N ASP A 230 -1.09 1.26 -4.82
CA ASP A 230 0.20 1.95 -5.05
C ASP A 230 0.15 3.46 -4.78
N VAL A 231 -0.39 3.80 -3.63
CA VAL A 231 -0.59 5.20 -3.20
C VAL A 231 0.65 5.85 -2.58
N HIS A 232 1.83 5.22 -2.71
CA HIS A 232 3.07 5.67 -2.07
C HIS A 232 3.50 7.10 -2.47
N CYS A 233 3.15 7.56 -3.69
CA CYS A 233 3.41 8.92 -4.19
C CYS A 233 2.20 9.86 -4.05
N ALA A 234 1.06 9.38 -3.58
CA ALA A 234 -0.14 10.22 -3.48
C ALA A 234 0.01 11.29 -2.37
N GLU A 235 -0.68 12.39 -2.52
CA GLU A 235 -0.72 13.47 -1.53
C GLU A 235 -2.17 13.81 -1.16
N ILE A 236 -2.42 14.02 0.14
CA ILE A 236 -3.69 14.49 0.64
C ILE A 236 -3.62 16.01 0.75
N ARG A 237 -4.47 16.71 0.01
CA ARG A 237 -4.50 18.16 -0.13
C ARG A 237 -5.89 18.69 0.18
N SER A 238 -6.01 19.98 0.47
CA SER A 238 -7.32 20.63 0.58
C SER A 238 -8.08 20.64 -0.75
N SER A 239 -7.35 20.63 -1.89
CA SER A 239 -7.91 20.50 -3.23
C SER A 239 -6.83 20.03 -4.21
N VAL A 240 -7.22 19.28 -5.26
CA VAL A 240 -6.34 18.92 -6.36
C VAL A 240 -6.47 19.96 -7.47
N SER A 241 -5.34 20.56 -7.87
CA SER A 241 -5.31 21.60 -8.90
C SER A 241 -5.75 21.07 -10.27
N PRO A 242 -6.33 21.90 -11.15
CA PRO A 242 -6.68 21.49 -12.53
C PRO A 242 -5.49 20.90 -13.30
N ARG A 243 -4.27 21.44 -13.08
CA ARG A 243 -3.05 20.96 -13.72
C ARG A 243 -2.72 19.52 -13.27
N ASN A 244 -2.84 19.22 -11.97
CA ASN A 244 -2.58 17.88 -11.45
C ASN A 244 -3.64 16.90 -11.95
N ARG A 245 -4.91 17.29 -12.01
CA ARG A 245 -5.99 16.48 -12.60
C ARG A 245 -5.73 16.14 -14.05
N ALA A 246 -5.32 17.13 -14.86
CA ALA A 246 -4.97 16.92 -16.27
C ALA A 246 -3.78 15.97 -16.43
N ARG A 247 -2.72 16.14 -15.61
CA ARG A 247 -1.57 15.22 -15.62
C ARG A 247 -1.98 13.80 -15.32
N ALA A 248 -2.78 13.57 -14.28
CA ALA A 248 -3.25 12.25 -13.92
C ALA A 248 -4.01 11.55 -15.05
N LEU A 249 -4.78 12.30 -15.85
CA LEU A 249 -5.49 11.75 -17.02
C LEU A 249 -4.59 11.44 -18.23
N THR A 250 -3.41 12.06 -18.32
CA THR A 250 -2.45 11.77 -19.40
C THR A 250 -1.49 10.63 -19.06
N GLU A 251 -1.37 10.28 -17.78
CA GLU A 251 -0.51 9.21 -17.28
C GLU A 251 -1.29 7.90 -17.05
N ALA A 252 -2.63 7.96 -17.00
CA ALA A 252 -3.50 6.79 -16.84
C ALA A 252 -3.65 6.00 -18.16
#